data_c9bb825eb7fef26c55f04f95be2979a6
#
_entry.id   c9bb825eb7fef26c55f04f95be2979a6
#
_cell.length_a   1.000
_cell.length_b   1.000
_cell.length_c   1.000
_cell.angle_alpha   90.00
_cell.angle_beta   90.00
_cell.angle_gamma   90.00
#
_symmetry.space_group_name_H-M   'P 1'
#
loop_
_entity.id
_entity.type
_entity.pdbx_description
1 polymer ?
#
loop_
_entity_poly.entity_id
_entity_poly.type
_entity_poly.pdbx_seq_one_letter_code
_entity_poly.pdbx_strand_id
1 'polypeptide(L)'
;MKKLHIITAALAVATLSCKKDKTSETITDEMNKSVKEVTTEKPKTILTAENFGLAESQMIFAKYVKDIAAITKTNGVGVFMHKKKAPDPKDKTVVRINFDTQYSVAILDLKEEATLTMPETNGRYQTAWFVTEEHYNPMAINKPGTYKINQQNMGSRYVMLVIRTQVNMTDPEDLAKVSALQDQLQLTQNDRGSYVITNNWDRPEVLKMREKYQKIVREKKITSSMMFGKKGETTLENHNVGVSTGWGGMTSKQAVYPNFQPKNSNPATLTLKDVPVDAFWSITVYDQGGWVNGEKFNINSSFAKPNKNGEYVINFGGDKNVANYLDTFEGWNFILRMYQPTEAYFDGSWKVPELVQE
;
A
#
# COMPACT_ATOMS: atom_id res chain seq x y z
N MET A 1 -28.28 -2.77 13.40
CA MET A 1 -27.76 -2.64 12.01
C MET A 1 -26.25 -2.54 12.11
N LYS A 2 -25.53 -3.65 11.90
CA LYS A 2 -24.07 -3.73 12.04
C LYS A 2 -23.42 -3.10 10.80
N LYS A 3 -22.74 -1.97 10.98
CA LYS A 3 -21.92 -1.37 9.91
C LYS A 3 -20.67 -2.23 9.71
N LEU A 4 -20.64 -2.94 8.62
CA LEU A 4 -19.49 -3.72 8.18
C LEU A 4 -18.47 -2.73 7.56
N HIS A 5 -17.33 -2.53 8.24
CA HIS A 5 -16.28 -1.64 7.74
C HIS A 5 -15.45 -2.36 6.68
N ILE A 6 -15.25 -1.66 5.57
CA ILE A 6 -14.56 -2.19 4.38
C ILE A 6 -13.05 -2.14 4.60
N ILE A 7 -12.40 -3.19 4.15
CA ILE A 7 -10.93 -3.30 4.10
C ILE A 7 -10.43 -2.41 2.97
N THR A 8 -9.90 -1.25 3.31
CA THR A 8 -9.14 -0.41 2.37
C THR A 8 -7.68 -0.53 2.74
N ALA A 9 -6.93 -1.34 2.01
CA ALA A 9 -5.49 -1.30 2.05
C ALA A 9 -5.03 -0.06 1.25
N ALA A 10 -5.34 1.13 1.75
CA ALA A 10 -4.93 2.36 1.12
C ALA A 10 -3.51 2.73 1.54
N LEU A 11 -2.69 3.04 0.56
CA LEU A 11 -1.37 3.64 0.76
C LEU A 11 -1.55 5.01 1.43
N ALA A 12 -1.01 5.17 2.64
CA ALA A 12 -1.27 6.32 3.50
C ALA A 12 -0.79 7.65 2.92
N VAL A 13 -1.68 8.58 2.92
CA VAL A 13 -1.38 9.97 2.61
C VAL A 13 -1.54 10.82 3.88
N ALA A 14 -0.42 11.15 4.55
CA ALA A 14 -0.43 12.09 5.66
C ALA A 14 -0.68 13.52 5.16
N THR A 15 -1.72 14.19 5.67
CA THR A 15 -1.95 15.62 5.50
C THR A 15 -1.30 16.38 6.64
N LEU A 16 -0.28 17.19 6.35
CA LEU A 16 0.17 18.23 7.28
C LEU A 16 -0.80 19.40 7.21
N SER A 17 -1.49 19.68 8.32
CA SER A 17 -2.30 20.88 8.54
C SER A 17 -1.38 22.03 8.90
N CYS A 18 -1.26 23.05 8.02
CA CYS A 18 -0.70 24.35 8.37
C CYS A 18 -1.76 25.27 8.91
N LYS A 19 -1.56 25.81 10.13
CA LYS A 19 -2.35 26.90 10.70
C LYS A 19 -2.18 28.16 9.84
N LYS A 20 -3.30 28.84 9.55
CA LYS A 20 -3.32 30.17 8.94
C LYS A 20 -2.96 31.20 10.00
N ASP A 21 -1.90 31.98 9.76
CA ASP A 21 -1.74 33.30 10.36
C ASP A 21 -2.37 34.35 9.45
N LYS A 22 -3.25 35.17 10.08
CA LYS A 22 -3.84 36.35 9.48
C LYS A 22 -2.87 37.52 9.62
N THR A 23 -2.35 38.05 8.53
CA THR A 23 -2.04 39.49 8.36
C THR A 23 -1.47 39.72 6.96
N SER A 24 -2.22 40.31 6.07
CA SER A 24 -1.82 41.18 4.98
C SER A 24 -2.95 41.26 3.94
N GLU A 25 -4.04 41.93 4.32
CA GLU A 25 -4.90 42.61 3.36
C GLU A 25 -4.35 44.01 3.20
N THR A 26 -4.20 44.41 1.98
CA THR A 26 -3.93 45.75 1.42
C THR A 26 -2.61 45.79 0.64
N ILE A 27 -2.65 45.46 -0.64
CA ILE A 27 -1.89 46.00 -1.80
C ILE A 27 -2.09 45.01 -2.98
N THR A 28 -3.27 44.89 -3.56
CA THR A 28 -3.45 44.20 -4.84
C THR A 28 -4.71 44.59 -5.61
N ASP A 29 -5.28 45.76 -5.33
CA ASP A 29 -6.51 46.20 -6.08
C ASP A 29 -6.26 47.06 -7.32
N GLU A 30 -5.04 47.39 -7.67
CA GLU A 30 -4.76 48.23 -8.85
C GLU A 30 -4.03 47.55 -10.02
N MET A 31 -3.69 46.25 -9.93
CA MET A 31 -3.11 45.54 -11.08
C MET A 31 -4.04 44.55 -11.82
N ASN A 32 -5.31 44.48 -11.43
CA ASN A 32 -6.28 43.54 -12.02
C ASN A 32 -7.17 44.14 -13.14
N LYS A 33 -6.75 45.25 -13.76
CA LYS A 33 -7.52 45.88 -14.85
C LYS A 33 -6.83 45.90 -16.18
N SER A 34 -6.19 44.82 -16.60
CA SER A 34 -5.93 44.57 -18.06
C SER A 34 -5.18 43.24 -18.25
N VAL A 35 -5.85 42.19 -18.31
CA VAL A 35 -5.73 41.05 -19.26
C VAL A 35 -6.90 40.13 -18.89
N LYS A 36 -7.97 40.15 -19.65
CA LYS A 36 -8.85 39.01 -19.74
C LYS A 36 -8.04 37.90 -20.41
N GLU A 37 -7.24 37.16 -19.64
CA GLU A 37 -6.84 35.82 -20.06
C GLU A 37 -8.14 35.01 -20.19
N VAL A 38 -8.53 34.76 -21.40
CA VAL A 38 -9.49 33.72 -21.74
C VAL A 38 -8.79 32.41 -21.36
N THR A 39 -8.83 32.04 -20.09
CA THR A 39 -8.54 30.68 -19.68
C THR A 39 -9.64 29.82 -20.29
N THR A 40 -9.43 29.31 -21.49
CA THR A 40 -10.27 28.26 -22.05
C THR A 40 -10.10 27.08 -21.11
N GLU A 41 -11.04 26.91 -20.18
CA GLU A 41 -11.10 25.71 -19.34
C GLU A 41 -11.08 24.52 -20.28
N LYS A 42 -10.12 23.61 -20.10
CA LYS A 42 -10.09 22.36 -20.85
C LYS A 42 -11.46 21.67 -20.71
N PRO A 43 -12.05 21.18 -21.81
CA PRO A 43 -13.34 20.48 -21.71
C PRO A 43 -13.22 19.32 -20.71
N LYS A 44 -14.27 19.08 -19.92
CA LYS A 44 -14.32 17.97 -18.99
C LYS A 44 -14.14 16.64 -19.72
N THR A 45 -13.29 15.77 -19.18
CA THR A 45 -13.13 14.39 -19.64
C THR A 45 -14.32 13.56 -19.18
N ILE A 46 -15.00 12.89 -20.10
CA ILE A 46 -16.13 12.02 -19.76
C ILE A 46 -15.61 10.82 -18.98
N LEU A 47 -16.14 10.61 -17.77
CA LEU A 47 -15.81 9.47 -16.93
C LEU A 47 -16.64 8.25 -17.35
N THR A 48 -15.98 7.12 -17.57
CA THR A 48 -16.57 5.83 -17.88
C THR A 48 -16.01 4.73 -16.97
N ALA A 49 -16.56 3.52 -17.01
CA ALA A 49 -16.00 2.38 -16.29
C ALA A 49 -14.58 2.05 -16.76
N GLU A 50 -14.29 2.19 -18.06
CA GLU A 50 -13.01 1.85 -18.69
C GLU A 50 -11.89 2.81 -18.26
N ASN A 51 -12.20 4.08 -17.99
CA ASN A 51 -11.20 5.07 -17.62
C ASN A 51 -11.23 5.48 -16.14
N PHE A 52 -12.06 4.81 -15.32
CA PHE A 52 -12.15 5.08 -13.89
C PHE A 52 -10.81 4.83 -13.17
N GLY A 53 -10.13 3.71 -13.48
CA GLY A 53 -8.80 3.40 -12.95
C GLY A 53 -7.78 4.49 -13.24
N LEU A 54 -7.78 5.03 -14.46
CA LEU A 54 -6.95 6.16 -14.87
C LEU A 54 -7.28 7.43 -14.08
N ALA A 55 -8.57 7.77 -13.96
CA ALA A 55 -9.01 8.98 -13.25
C ALA A 55 -8.58 8.96 -11.77
N GLU A 56 -8.78 7.85 -11.07
CA GLU A 56 -8.35 7.66 -9.69
C GLU A 56 -6.83 7.73 -9.55
N SER A 57 -6.11 7.03 -10.43
CA SER A 57 -4.64 6.96 -10.36
C SER A 57 -4.01 8.32 -10.66
N GLN A 58 -4.53 9.09 -11.60
CA GLN A 58 -4.00 10.41 -11.91
C GLN A 58 -4.06 11.35 -10.72
N MET A 59 -5.15 11.31 -9.95
CA MET A 59 -5.26 12.11 -8.71
C MET A 59 -4.24 11.67 -7.65
N ILE A 60 -4.01 10.35 -7.53
CA ILE A 60 -3.06 9.78 -6.58
C ILE A 60 -1.62 10.07 -7.02
N PHE A 61 -1.28 9.88 -8.29
CA PHE A 61 0.03 10.17 -8.84
C PHE A 61 0.39 11.65 -8.66
N ALA A 62 -0.53 12.56 -9.00
CA ALA A 62 -0.33 14.00 -8.79
C ALA A 62 -0.02 14.35 -7.34
N LYS A 63 -0.72 13.71 -6.38
CA LYS A 63 -0.43 13.89 -4.97
C LYS A 63 0.96 13.39 -4.61
N TYR A 64 1.34 12.18 -5.06
CA TYR A 64 2.67 11.64 -4.79
C TYR A 64 3.78 12.48 -5.41
N VAL A 65 3.62 12.95 -6.66
CA VAL A 65 4.56 13.87 -7.30
C VAL A 65 4.76 15.12 -6.45
N LYS A 66 3.67 15.72 -5.96
CA LYS A 66 3.74 16.89 -5.06
C LYS A 66 4.46 16.58 -3.75
N ASP A 67 4.16 15.44 -3.12
CA ASP A 67 4.75 15.03 -1.84
C ASP A 67 6.26 14.73 -2.02
N ILE A 68 6.62 14.01 -3.09
CA ILE A 68 8.03 13.72 -3.44
C ILE A 68 8.78 15.02 -3.71
N ALA A 69 8.23 15.94 -4.52
CA ALA A 69 8.83 17.23 -4.83
C ALA A 69 9.09 18.06 -3.57
N ALA A 70 8.14 18.07 -2.64
CA ALA A 70 8.28 18.81 -1.38
C ALA A 70 9.43 18.30 -0.51
N ILE A 71 9.64 16.98 -0.48
CA ILE A 71 10.68 16.33 0.34
C ILE A 71 12.05 16.38 -0.36
N THR A 72 12.10 16.05 -1.65
CA THR A 72 13.36 15.89 -2.41
C THR A 72 13.87 17.19 -3.02
N LYS A 73 13.06 18.26 -3.04
CA LYS A 73 13.34 19.54 -3.69
C LYS A 73 13.60 19.41 -5.21
N THR A 74 12.90 18.45 -5.84
CA THR A 74 12.92 18.21 -7.29
C THR A 74 11.53 18.47 -7.89
N ASN A 75 11.32 18.09 -9.15
CA ASN A 75 9.98 18.09 -9.77
C ASN A 75 9.08 16.90 -9.35
N GLY A 76 9.58 16.01 -8.47
CA GLY A 76 8.84 14.86 -7.94
C GLY A 76 8.78 13.63 -8.85
N VAL A 77 9.52 13.61 -9.96
CA VAL A 77 9.57 12.50 -10.92
C VAL A 77 10.99 11.93 -10.98
N GLY A 78 11.11 10.60 -11.12
CA GLY A 78 12.38 9.91 -11.28
C GLY A 78 13.28 9.92 -10.05
N VAL A 79 12.72 10.16 -8.85
CA VAL A 79 13.44 10.18 -7.58
C VAL A 79 12.65 9.46 -6.50
N PHE A 80 13.36 8.84 -5.54
CA PHE A 80 12.71 8.19 -4.40
C PHE A 80 12.36 9.17 -3.29
N MET A 81 11.19 8.95 -2.72
CA MET A 81 10.81 9.39 -1.38
C MET A 81 10.86 8.18 -0.45
N HIS A 82 11.77 8.18 0.52
CA HIS A 82 11.90 7.12 1.50
C HIS A 82 11.10 7.42 2.77
N LYS A 83 10.25 6.50 3.20
CA LYS A 83 9.62 6.54 4.52
C LYS A 83 10.52 5.78 5.49
N LYS A 84 11.30 6.51 6.29
CA LYS A 84 12.33 5.95 7.19
C LYS A 84 11.87 5.75 8.64
N LYS A 85 10.65 6.18 8.97
CA LYS A 85 10.09 6.06 10.32
C LYS A 85 8.96 5.05 10.33
N ALA A 86 8.79 4.35 11.44
CA ALA A 86 7.60 3.56 11.69
C ALA A 86 6.35 4.45 11.61
N PRO A 87 5.23 3.94 11.10
CA PRO A 87 3.95 4.63 11.20
C PRO A 87 3.60 4.88 12.68
N ASP A 88 3.04 6.06 12.98
CA ASP A 88 2.51 6.31 14.33
C ASP A 88 1.24 5.46 14.51
N PRO A 89 1.18 4.57 15.52
CA PRO A 89 -0.03 3.78 15.79
C PRO A 89 -1.27 4.63 16.12
N LYS A 90 -1.06 5.88 16.53
CA LYS A 90 -2.14 6.85 16.81
C LYS A 90 -2.65 7.55 15.55
N ASP A 91 -1.91 7.46 14.44
CA ASP A 91 -2.35 8.04 13.16
C ASP A 91 -3.50 7.22 12.58
N LYS A 92 -4.68 7.82 12.51
CA LYS A 92 -5.91 7.23 11.98
C LYS A 92 -6.19 7.62 10.51
N THR A 93 -5.14 7.94 9.76
CA THR A 93 -5.29 8.32 8.34
C THR A 93 -5.38 7.12 7.41
N VAL A 94 -4.81 5.96 7.80
CA VAL A 94 -4.77 4.74 6.98
C VAL A 94 -5.31 3.56 7.73
N VAL A 95 -6.43 3.05 7.26
CA VAL A 95 -7.06 1.83 7.77
C VAL A 95 -6.18 0.61 7.45
N ARG A 96 -5.95 -0.26 8.43
CA ARG A 96 -5.15 -1.49 8.30
C ARG A 96 -3.75 -1.26 7.75
N ILE A 97 -3.11 -0.19 8.23
CA ILE A 97 -1.74 0.17 7.85
C ILE A 97 -0.80 -1.02 8.06
N ASN A 98 0.20 -1.13 7.20
CA ASN A 98 1.20 -2.17 7.23
C ASN A 98 2.37 -1.78 8.17
N PHE A 99 2.66 -2.65 9.14
CA PHE A 99 3.77 -2.50 10.07
C PHE A 99 4.94 -3.46 9.78
N ASP A 100 4.91 -4.15 8.63
CA ASP A 100 5.91 -5.17 8.29
C ASP A 100 6.99 -4.67 7.35
N THR A 101 6.74 -3.59 6.61
CA THR A 101 7.64 -3.11 5.57
C THR A 101 7.79 -1.60 5.58
N GLN A 102 9.02 -1.12 5.37
CA GLN A 102 9.31 0.28 5.03
C GLN A 102 9.12 0.50 3.52
N TYR A 103 8.72 1.72 3.17
CA TYR A 103 8.37 2.09 1.79
C TYR A 103 9.34 3.10 1.21
N SER A 104 9.75 2.86 -0.04
CA SER A 104 10.37 3.87 -0.91
C SER A 104 9.53 4.01 -2.16
N VAL A 105 9.09 5.22 -2.49
CA VAL A 105 8.15 5.49 -3.58
C VAL A 105 8.73 6.45 -4.59
N ALA A 106 8.57 6.17 -5.86
CA ALA A 106 8.91 7.07 -6.97
C ALA A 106 7.79 7.07 -8.03
N ILE A 107 7.60 8.19 -8.69
CA ILE A 107 6.81 8.28 -9.93
C ILE A 107 7.80 8.38 -11.09
N LEU A 108 7.59 7.55 -12.11
CA LEU A 108 8.43 7.52 -13.31
C LEU A 108 7.65 8.05 -14.53
N ASP A 109 8.29 8.89 -15.32
CA ASP A 109 7.90 9.18 -16.70
C ASP A 109 8.81 8.33 -17.61
N LEU A 110 8.26 7.26 -18.16
CA LEU A 110 8.97 6.31 -19.00
C LEU A 110 9.05 6.75 -20.48
N LYS A 111 8.99 8.07 -20.74
CA LYS A 111 9.39 8.63 -22.03
C LYS A 111 10.83 8.23 -22.36
N GLU A 112 11.69 8.20 -21.32
CA GLU A 112 13.04 7.64 -21.37
C GLU A 112 13.12 6.42 -20.45
N GLU A 113 13.94 5.42 -20.80
CA GLU A 113 14.17 4.23 -20.00
C GLU A 113 14.80 4.61 -18.64
N ALA A 114 14.26 4.07 -17.57
CA ALA A 114 14.84 4.15 -16.23
C ALA A 114 15.65 2.89 -15.91
N THR A 115 16.69 3.06 -15.13
CA THR A 115 17.44 1.94 -14.52
C THR A 115 17.23 1.94 -13.03
N LEU A 116 16.67 0.84 -12.50
CA LEU A 116 16.52 0.57 -11.08
C LEU A 116 17.62 -0.37 -10.61
N THR A 117 18.39 0.01 -9.59
CA THR A 117 19.31 -0.90 -8.89
C THR A 117 18.81 -1.16 -7.49
N MET A 118 18.56 -2.43 -7.17
CA MET A 118 18.17 -2.93 -5.86
C MET A 118 19.39 -3.55 -5.16
N PRO A 119 19.70 -3.15 -3.90
CA PRO A 119 20.85 -3.65 -3.18
C PRO A 119 20.67 -5.11 -2.71
N GLU A 120 21.79 -5.76 -2.36
CA GLU A 120 21.77 -7.01 -1.61
C GLU A 120 21.17 -6.77 -0.21
N THR A 121 20.28 -7.67 0.20
CA THR A 121 19.55 -7.54 1.46
C THR A 121 19.87 -8.61 2.49
N ASN A 122 20.82 -9.52 2.17
CA ASN A 122 21.21 -10.67 3.02
C ASN A 122 20.01 -11.53 3.44
N GLY A 123 19.13 -11.83 2.46
CA GLY A 123 17.96 -12.68 2.66
C GLY A 123 16.71 -11.94 3.23
N ARG A 124 16.79 -10.65 3.50
CA ARG A 124 15.63 -9.85 3.90
C ARG A 124 14.72 -9.61 2.68
N TYR A 125 13.42 -9.82 2.87
CA TYR A 125 12.45 -9.52 1.81
C TYR A 125 12.53 -8.05 1.38
N GLN A 126 12.68 -7.88 0.07
CA GLN A 126 12.52 -6.60 -0.61
C GLN A 126 11.83 -6.85 -1.94
N THR A 127 10.86 -6.02 -2.28
CA THR A 127 10.15 -6.09 -3.57
C THR A 127 10.03 -4.72 -4.19
N ALA A 128 10.29 -4.63 -5.50
CA ALA A 128 9.90 -3.50 -6.33
C ALA A 128 8.55 -3.83 -6.97
N TRP A 129 7.55 -3.06 -6.63
CA TRP A 129 6.17 -3.21 -7.05
C TRP A 129 5.78 -2.06 -7.97
N PHE A 130 5.21 -2.36 -9.12
CA PHE A 130 4.84 -1.35 -10.10
C PHE A 130 3.33 -1.25 -10.25
N VAL A 131 2.83 -0.02 -10.31
CA VAL A 131 1.43 0.30 -10.58
C VAL A 131 1.40 1.28 -11.76
N THR A 132 0.73 0.91 -12.85
CA THR A 132 0.56 1.80 -14.02
C THR A 132 -0.44 2.92 -13.73
N GLU A 133 -0.48 3.92 -14.59
CA GLU A 133 -1.45 5.01 -14.46
C GLU A 133 -2.89 4.52 -14.61
N GLU A 134 -3.14 3.40 -15.30
CA GLU A 134 -4.43 2.73 -15.38
C GLU A 134 -4.68 1.76 -14.21
N HIS A 135 -3.78 1.72 -13.22
CA HIS A 135 -3.84 0.86 -12.04
C HIS A 135 -3.60 -0.64 -12.32
N TYR A 136 -2.92 -1.01 -13.38
CA TYR A 136 -2.48 -2.39 -13.58
C TYR A 136 -1.12 -2.65 -12.93
N ASN A 137 -0.83 -3.93 -12.68
CA ASN A 137 0.37 -4.39 -12.03
C ASN A 137 1.22 -5.20 -13.02
N PRO A 138 2.07 -4.58 -13.83
CA PRO A 138 2.77 -5.26 -14.93
C PRO A 138 3.79 -6.26 -14.45
N MET A 139 4.49 -5.97 -13.35
CA MET A 139 5.52 -6.85 -12.78
C MET A 139 5.82 -6.54 -11.32
N ALA A 140 6.53 -7.47 -10.68
CA ALA A 140 7.24 -7.28 -9.42
C ALA A 140 8.66 -7.82 -9.54
N ILE A 141 9.62 -7.18 -8.86
CA ILE A 141 11.01 -7.60 -8.81
C ILE A 141 11.35 -7.89 -7.34
N ASN A 142 11.76 -9.12 -7.07
CA ASN A 142 11.96 -9.62 -5.70
C ASN A 142 13.44 -9.98 -5.41
N LYS A 143 14.34 -9.72 -6.35
CA LYS A 143 15.76 -10.05 -6.22
C LYS A 143 16.62 -8.79 -6.35
N PRO A 144 17.76 -8.74 -5.66
CA PRO A 144 18.75 -7.68 -5.89
C PRO A 144 19.26 -7.71 -7.32
N GLY A 145 19.75 -6.57 -7.82
CA GLY A 145 20.25 -6.45 -9.19
C GLY A 145 19.87 -5.13 -9.86
N THR A 146 20.24 -5.02 -11.12
CA THR A 146 19.99 -3.83 -11.96
C THR A 146 19.00 -4.17 -13.06
N TYR A 147 17.95 -3.38 -13.18
CA TYR A 147 16.79 -3.65 -14.03
C TYR A 147 16.45 -2.45 -14.90
N LYS A 148 16.16 -2.70 -16.16
CA LYS A 148 15.68 -1.71 -17.11
C LYS A 148 14.16 -1.62 -17.05
N ILE A 149 13.67 -0.42 -16.84
CA ILE A 149 12.25 -0.10 -16.70
C ILE A 149 11.89 0.86 -17.83
N ASN A 150 11.02 0.43 -18.72
CA ASN A 150 10.62 1.21 -19.90
C ASN A 150 9.14 1.05 -20.21
N GLN A 151 8.64 1.89 -21.09
CA GLN A 151 7.23 1.90 -21.46
C GLN A 151 6.76 0.57 -22.08
N GLN A 152 7.64 -0.15 -22.77
CA GLN A 152 7.29 -1.43 -23.38
C GLN A 152 7.01 -2.51 -22.35
N ASN A 153 7.86 -2.64 -21.30
CA ASN A 153 7.68 -3.67 -20.28
C ASN A 153 6.66 -3.28 -19.22
N MET A 154 6.32 -1.99 -19.07
CA MET A 154 5.30 -1.50 -18.15
C MET A 154 3.91 -1.36 -18.79
N GLY A 155 3.82 -1.23 -20.12
CA GLY A 155 2.56 -0.99 -20.84
C GLY A 155 1.94 0.38 -20.53
N SER A 156 2.69 1.31 -19.91
CA SER A 156 2.25 2.65 -19.54
C SER A 156 3.42 3.62 -19.54
N ARG A 157 3.17 4.88 -19.91
CA ARG A 157 4.17 5.94 -19.81
C ARG A 157 4.48 6.30 -18.36
N TYR A 158 3.45 6.44 -17.55
CA TYR A 158 3.61 6.78 -16.13
C TYR A 158 3.40 5.55 -15.26
N VAL A 159 4.32 5.32 -14.34
CA VAL A 159 4.20 4.25 -13.35
C VAL A 159 4.62 4.74 -11.97
N MET A 160 3.94 4.25 -10.95
CA MET A 160 4.39 4.35 -9.58
C MET A 160 5.24 3.12 -9.27
N LEU A 161 6.47 3.33 -8.83
CA LEU A 161 7.37 2.33 -8.28
C LEU A 161 7.29 2.40 -6.77
N VAL A 162 6.96 1.28 -6.13
CA VAL A 162 6.91 1.13 -4.67
C VAL A 162 7.87 0.03 -4.26
N ILE A 163 8.95 0.39 -3.57
CA ILE A 163 9.83 -0.60 -2.94
C ILE A 163 9.31 -0.84 -1.52
N ARG A 164 9.15 -2.11 -1.16
CA ARG A 164 8.81 -2.56 0.19
C ARG A 164 9.98 -3.37 0.73
N THR A 165 10.52 -2.97 1.87
CA THR A 165 11.62 -3.69 2.56
C THR A 165 11.14 -4.13 3.93
N GLN A 166 11.19 -5.42 4.22
CA GLN A 166 10.78 -6.00 5.50
C GLN A 166 11.53 -5.34 6.66
N VAL A 167 10.84 -5.11 7.77
CA VAL A 167 11.40 -4.47 8.95
C VAL A 167 10.67 -4.93 10.22
N ASN A 168 11.39 -4.99 11.33
CA ASN A 168 10.81 -4.98 12.67
C ASN A 168 10.65 -3.51 13.11
N MET A 169 9.43 -2.97 13.04
CA MET A 169 9.19 -1.55 13.34
C MET A 169 9.27 -1.21 14.83
N THR A 170 9.35 -2.20 15.71
CA THR A 170 9.54 -2.01 17.15
C THR A 170 11.01 -2.02 17.56
N ASP A 171 11.93 -2.35 16.62
CA ASP A 171 13.37 -2.39 16.85
C ASP A 171 14.06 -1.20 16.15
N PRO A 172 14.58 -0.22 16.90
CA PRO A 172 15.27 0.93 16.32
C PRO A 172 16.53 0.57 15.52
N GLU A 173 17.23 -0.52 15.87
CA GLU A 173 18.41 -0.97 15.13
C GLU A 173 18.00 -1.54 13.77
N ASP A 174 16.91 -2.31 13.73
CA ASP A 174 16.41 -2.85 12.47
C ASP A 174 15.86 -1.75 11.56
N LEU A 175 15.17 -0.75 12.12
CA LEU A 175 14.76 0.45 11.38
C LEU A 175 15.96 1.19 10.77
N ALA A 176 17.07 1.31 11.51
CA ALA A 176 18.29 1.94 11.00
C ALA A 176 18.91 1.12 9.86
N LYS A 177 18.98 -0.22 10.00
CA LYS A 177 19.48 -1.14 8.96
C LYS A 177 18.64 -1.01 7.67
N VAL A 178 17.31 -1.00 7.80
CA VAL A 178 16.41 -0.86 6.64
C VAL A 178 16.54 0.53 6.01
N SER A 179 16.67 1.57 6.82
CA SER A 179 16.92 2.93 6.31
C SER A 179 18.22 3.01 5.49
N ALA A 180 19.29 2.31 5.91
CA ALA A 180 20.54 2.22 5.16
C ALA A 180 20.38 1.42 3.85
N LEU A 181 19.52 0.38 3.81
CA LEU A 181 19.18 -0.33 2.58
C LEU A 181 18.37 0.57 1.62
N GLN A 182 17.45 1.39 2.13
CA GLN A 182 16.73 2.35 1.32
C GLN A 182 17.67 3.37 0.65
N ASP A 183 18.73 3.82 1.35
CA ASP A 183 19.72 4.75 0.81
C ASP A 183 20.60 4.15 -0.30
N GLN A 184 20.67 2.82 -0.39
CA GLN A 184 21.38 2.10 -1.46
C GLN A 184 20.53 1.87 -2.72
N LEU A 185 19.22 2.10 -2.67
CA LEU A 185 18.36 2.05 -3.86
C LEU A 185 18.77 3.15 -4.83
N GLN A 186 19.02 2.78 -6.08
CA GLN A 186 19.38 3.74 -7.14
C GLN A 186 18.31 3.74 -8.23
N LEU A 187 17.98 4.93 -8.69
CA LEU A 187 17.08 5.17 -9.80
C LEU A 187 17.70 6.21 -10.72
N THR A 188 18.03 5.81 -11.95
CA THR A 188 18.69 6.68 -12.92
C THR A 188 17.93 6.74 -14.23
N GLN A 189 17.84 7.91 -14.82
CA GLN A 189 17.30 8.20 -16.16
C GLN A 189 18.10 9.34 -16.79
N ASN A 190 18.29 9.32 -18.10
CA ASN A 190 18.92 10.45 -18.83
C ASN A 190 18.05 11.70 -18.72
N ASP A 191 16.75 11.57 -18.94
CA ASP A 191 15.74 12.60 -18.67
C ASP A 191 14.64 12.00 -17.81
N ARG A 192 14.44 12.56 -16.60
CA ARG A 192 13.39 12.12 -15.67
C ARG A 192 11.99 12.55 -16.10
N GLY A 193 11.90 13.46 -17.08
CA GLY A 193 10.63 13.97 -17.56
C GLY A 193 9.84 14.77 -16.54
N SER A 194 8.53 14.73 -16.69
CA SER A 194 7.58 15.41 -15.81
C SER A 194 6.25 14.68 -15.81
N TYR A 195 5.50 14.77 -14.73
CA TYR A 195 4.15 14.23 -14.68
C TYR A 195 3.14 15.26 -15.14
N VAL A 196 2.42 14.95 -16.21
CA VAL A 196 1.44 15.86 -16.83
C VAL A 196 0.10 15.15 -16.99
N ILE A 197 -0.93 15.66 -16.32
CA ILE A 197 -2.31 15.22 -16.51
C ILE A 197 -2.92 16.00 -17.67
N THR A 198 -3.33 15.28 -18.71
CA THR A 198 -4.01 15.85 -19.88
C THR A 198 -5.53 15.86 -19.71
N ASN A 199 -6.07 15.01 -18.85
CA ASN A 199 -7.50 14.88 -18.56
C ASN A 199 -7.98 15.95 -17.60
N ASN A 200 -9.23 16.39 -17.77
CA ASN A 200 -9.94 17.29 -16.85
C ASN A 200 -11.11 16.53 -16.21
N TRP A 201 -10.80 15.77 -15.14
CA TRP A 201 -11.78 14.94 -14.45
C TRP A 201 -12.74 15.76 -13.59
N ASP A 202 -14.02 15.41 -13.64
CA ASP A 202 -14.99 15.89 -12.64
C ASP A 202 -14.81 15.09 -11.34
N ARG A 203 -14.14 15.68 -10.34
CA ARG A 203 -13.84 14.98 -9.08
C ARG A 203 -15.08 14.46 -8.34
N PRO A 204 -16.21 15.16 -8.24
CA PRO A 204 -17.46 14.62 -7.72
C PRO A 204 -17.93 13.34 -8.42
N GLU A 205 -17.85 13.30 -9.74
CA GLU A 205 -18.21 12.11 -10.54
C GLU A 205 -17.28 10.92 -10.24
N VAL A 206 -15.97 11.16 -10.12
CA VAL A 206 -15.00 10.12 -9.75
C VAL A 206 -15.30 9.56 -8.35
N LEU A 207 -15.60 10.41 -7.37
CA LEU A 207 -15.95 9.98 -6.01
C LEU A 207 -17.25 9.17 -6.00
N LYS A 208 -18.26 9.57 -6.76
CA LYS A 208 -19.53 8.84 -6.90
C LYS A 208 -19.32 7.45 -7.51
N MET A 209 -18.43 7.34 -8.53
CA MET A 209 -18.10 6.05 -9.13
C MET A 209 -17.31 5.17 -8.16
N ARG A 210 -16.39 5.74 -7.38
CA ARG A 210 -15.69 5.03 -6.29
C ARG A 210 -16.68 4.43 -5.30
N GLU A 211 -17.65 5.19 -4.81
CA GLU A 211 -18.68 4.71 -3.89
C GLU A 211 -19.51 3.56 -4.48
N LYS A 212 -19.84 3.64 -5.78
CA LYS A 212 -20.51 2.56 -6.50
C LYS A 212 -19.72 1.25 -6.40
N TYR A 213 -18.42 1.26 -6.73
CA TYR A 213 -17.59 0.05 -6.69
C TYR A 213 -17.31 -0.43 -5.26
N GLN A 214 -17.23 0.46 -4.28
CA GLN A 214 -17.15 0.09 -2.86
C GLN A 214 -18.40 -0.65 -2.35
N LYS A 215 -19.57 -0.42 -2.93
CA LYS A 215 -20.80 -1.19 -2.64
C LYS A 215 -20.72 -2.58 -3.26
N ILE A 216 -20.29 -2.68 -4.52
CA ILE A 216 -20.18 -3.94 -5.26
C ILE A 216 -19.30 -4.97 -4.55
N VAL A 217 -18.18 -4.58 -3.96
CA VAL A 217 -17.30 -5.51 -3.25
C VAL A 217 -18.02 -6.24 -2.10
N ARG A 218 -18.93 -5.54 -1.42
CA ARG A 218 -19.70 -6.13 -0.31
C ARG A 218 -20.77 -7.10 -0.81
N GLU A 219 -21.45 -6.73 -1.89
CA GLU A 219 -22.55 -7.49 -2.46
C GLU A 219 -22.05 -8.78 -3.14
N LYS A 220 -20.95 -8.69 -3.90
CA LYS A 220 -20.44 -9.80 -4.72
C LYS A 220 -19.32 -10.60 -4.08
N LYS A 221 -18.91 -10.29 -2.83
CA LYS A 221 -17.81 -10.97 -2.09
C LYS A 221 -16.50 -11.03 -2.90
N ILE A 222 -16.18 -9.95 -3.64
CA ILE A 222 -14.95 -9.86 -4.43
C ILE A 222 -13.76 -9.80 -3.46
N THR A 223 -12.78 -10.68 -3.66
CA THR A 223 -11.58 -10.79 -2.83
C THR A 223 -10.40 -10.08 -3.48
N SER A 224 -9.36 -9.77 -2.71
CA SER A 224 -8.14 -9.10 -3.22
C SER A 224 -7.44 -9.90 -4.32
N SER A 225 -7.56 -11.24 -4.32
CA SER A 225 -7.00 -12.10 -5.38
C SER A 225 -7.67 -11.93 -6.73
N MET A 226 -8.87 -11.35 -6.77
CA MET A 226 -9.63 -11.11 -8.00
C MET A 226 -9.44 -9.70 -8.57
N MET A 227 -8.86 -8.77 -7.77
CA MET A 227 -8.84 -7.32 -8.04
C MET A 227 -7.61 -6.86 -8.82
N PHE A 228 -6.46 -7.51 -8.62
CA PHE A 228 -5.15 -7.02 -9.04
C PHE A 228 -4.47 -7.97 -10.02
N GLY A 229 -3.84 -7.40 -11.06
CA GLY A 229 -3.16 -8.17 -12.09
C GLY A 229 -2.65 -7.27 -13.23
N LYS A 230 -2.10 -7.92 -14.25
CA LYS A 230 -1.80 -7.27 -15.53
C LYS A 230 -3.09 -6.92 -16.25
N LYS A 231 -3.00 -6.05 -17.23
CA LYS A 231 -4.13 -5.75 -18.12
C LYS A 231 -4.63 -7.04 -18.78
N GLY A 232 -5.91 -7.35 -18.58
CA GLY A 232 -6.55 -8.56 -19.10
C GLY A 232 -6.55 -9.75 -18.11
N GLU A 233 -5.85 -9.70 -16.98
CA GLU A 233 -5.88 -10.77 -15.97
C GLU A 233 -7.08 -10.64 -15.00
N THR A 234 -7.72 -9.49 -14.96
CA THR A 234 -8.92 -9.24 -14.13
C THR A 234 -10.07 -8.76 -14.99
N THR A 235 -11.31 -8.96 -14.56
CA THR A 235 -12.46 -8.31 -15.19
C THR A 235 -12.45 -6.82 -14.90
N LEU A 236 -13.04 -6.00 -15.79
CA LEU A 236 -13.15 -4.57 -15.58
C LEU A 236 -13.83 -4.21 -14.24
N GLU A 237 -14.86 -4.94 -13.86
CA GLU A 237 -15.56 -4.73 -12.58
C GLU A 237 -14.65 -5.01 -11.40
N ASN A 238 -13.97 -6.15 -11.37
CA ASN A 238 -13.05 -6.52 -10.29
C ASN A 238 -11.88 -5.56 -10.20
N HIS A 239 -11.32 -5.15 -11.33
CA HIS A 239 -10.29 -4.14 -11.42
C HIS A 239 -10.76 -2.81 -10.78
N ASN A 240 -11.93 -2.30 -11.18
CA ASN A 240 -12.48 -1.07 -10.64
C ASN A 240 -12.84 -1.16 -9.15
N VAL A 241 -13.25 -2.34 -8.68
CA VAL A 241 -13.39 -2.63 -7.24
C VAL A 241 -12.03 -2.51 -6.54
N GLY A 242 -10.97 -3.08 -7.10
CA GLY A 242 -9.59 -2.95 -6.59
C GLY A 242 -9.13 -1.50 -6.53
N VAL A 243 -9.33 -0.73 -7.61
CA VAL A 243 -9.06 0.71 -7.67
C VAL A 243 -9.76 1.47 -6.53
N SER A 244 -11.02 1.16 -6.26
CA SER A 244 -11.85 1.90 -5.31
C SER A 244 -11.65 1.51 -3.85
N THR A 245 -11.19 0.28 -3.57
CA THR A 245 -11.13 -0.30 -2.21
C THR A 245 -9.72 -0.60 -1.72
N GLY A 246 -8.76 -0.74 -2.62
CA GLY A 246 -7.40 -1.15 -2.29
C GLY A 246 -6.37 -0.63 -3.29
N TRP A 247 -6.44 0.64 -3.67
CA TRP A 247 -5.55 1.22 -4.65
C TRP A 247 -4.07 0.93 -4.32
N GLY A 248 -3.30 0.47 -5.32
CA GLY A 248 -1.90 0.07 -5.15
C GLY A 248 -1.74 -1.30 -4.49
N GLY A 249 -2.80 -2.11 -4.42
CA GLY A 249 -2.76 -3.48 -3.91
C GLY A 249 -1.86 -4.39 -4.74
N MET A 250 -1.33 -5.42 -4.10
CA MET A 250 -0.44 -6.43 -4.72
C MET A 250 -1.27 -7.58 -5.29
N THR A 251 -0.78 -8.22 -6.35
CA THR A 251 -1.37 -9.46 -6.83
C THR A 251 -1.24 -10.58 -5.80
N SER A 252 -2.10 -11.59 -5.86
CA SER A 252 -2.08 -12.73 -4.94
C SER A 252 -0.75 -13.50 -4.96
N LYS A 253 -0.03 -13.49 -6.09
CA LYS A 253 1.32 -14.06 -6.18
C LYS A 253 2.36 -13.32 -5.34
N GLN A 254 2.12 -12.06 -5.00
CA GLN A 254 3.02 -11.24 -4.17
C GLN A 254 2.59 -11.20 -2.71
N ALA A 255 1.29 -11.19 -2.42
CA ALA A 255 0.80 -11.27 -1.06
C ALA A 255 -0.66 -11.72 -0.99
N VAL A 256 -1.00 -12.49 0.04
CA VAL A 256 -2.37 -12.85 0.39
C VAL A 256 -2.66 -12.47 1.84
N TYR A 257 -3.94 -12.28 2.15
CA TYR A 257 -4.38 -11.65 3.38
C TYR A 257 -5.58 -12.38 4.03
N PRO A 258 -5.41 -13.63 4.55
CA PRO A 258 -6.43 -14.26 5.38
C PRO A 258 -6.84 -13.35 6.55
N ASN A 259 -8.15 -13.14 6.69
CA ASN A 259 -8.72 -12.27 7.73
C ASN A 259 -9.45 -13.11 8.76
N PHE A 260 -9.24 -12.79 10.02
CA PHE A 260 -9.86 -13.46 11.15
C PHE A 260 -10.76 -12.49 11.93
N GLN A 261 -11.96 -12.96 12.25
CA GLN A 261 -12.97 -12.23 13.02
C GLN A 261 -13.32 -13.06 14.27
N PRO A 262 -12.59 -12.90 15.39
CA PRO A 262 -12.88 -13.61 16.61
C PRO A 262 -14.29 -13.32 17.13
N LYS A 263 -14.89 -14.26 17.85
CA LYS A 263 -16.27 -14.14 18.34
C LYS A 263 -16.39 -13.20 19.54
N ASN A 264 -15.33 -13.13 20.34
CA ASN A 264 -15.26 -12.34 21.58
C ASN A 264 -13.82 -11.92 21.85
N SER A 265 -13.55 -11.35 23.03
CA SER A 265 -12.22 -10.92 23.49
C SER A 265 -11.53 -11.91 24.43
N ASN A 266 -12.04 -13.13 24.58
CA ASN A 266 -11.36 -14.16 25.35
C ASN A 266 -9.98 -14.47 24.76
N PRO A 267 -9.04 -14.99 25.55
CA PRO A 267 -7.77 -15.47 25.06
C PRO A 267 -7.95 -16.46 23.89
N ALA A 268 -7.06 -16.37 22.93
CA ALA A 268 -7.10 -17.24 21.75
C ALA A 268 -5.70 -17.61 21.31
N THR A 269 -5.58 -18.71 20.57
CA THR A 269 -4.32 -19.16 19.98
C THR A 269 -4.47 -19.45 18.50
N LEU A 270 -3.42 -19.13 17.72
CA LEU A 270 -3.29 -19.55 16.34
C LEU A 270 -1.94 -20.26 16.18
N THR A 271 -1.96 -21.52 15.75
CA THR A 271 -0.74 -22.29 15.52
C THR A 271 -0.40 -22.27 14.03
N LEU A 272 0.73 -21.65 13.69
CA LEU A 272 1.28 -21.61 12.33
C LEU A 272 2.39 -22.65 12.21
N LYS A 273 2.25 -23.54 11.22
CA LYS A 273 3.25 -24.56 10.89
C LYS A 273 3.42 -24.59 9.38
N ASP A 274 4.69 -24.69 8.93
CA ASP A 274 5.06 -24.83 7.53
C ASP A 274 4.30 -23.84 6.62
N VAL A 275 4.25 -22.56 7.05
CA VAL A 275 3.52 -21.52 6.31
C VAL A 275 4.12 -21.38 4.92
N PRO A 276 3.33 -21.57 3.84
CA PRO A 276 3.84 -21.70 2.48
C PRO A 276 4.14 -20.32 1.86
N VAL A 277 5.27 -19.75 2.22
CA VAL A 277 5.77 -18.47 1.73
C VAL A 277 7.24 -18.53 1.40
N ASP A 278 7.65 -17.95 0.27
CA ASP A 278 9.06 -17.81 -0.09
C ASP A 278 9.71 -16.63 0.65
N ALA A 279 8.91 -15.66 1.13
CA ALA A 279 9.41 -14.52 1.85
C ALA A 279 9.15 -14.63 3.36
N PHE A 280 8.03 -14.12 3.84
CA PHE A 280 7.70 -14.14 5.26
C PHE A 280 6.19 -14.02 5.49
N TRP A 281 5.75 -14.34 6.70
CA TRP A 281 4.40 -14.06 7.16
C TRP A 281 4.39 -13.07 8.31
N SER A 282 3.26 -12.39 8.51
CA SER A 282 3.03 -11.52 9.66
C SER A 282 1.59 -11.55 10.13
N ILE A 283 1.39 -11.18 11.38
CA ILE A 283 0.08 -10.96 11.97
C ILE A 283 0.02 -9.55 12.53
N THR A 284 -1.05 -8.82 12.20
CA THR A 284 -1.33 -7.52 12.81
C THR A 284 -2.76 -7.50 13.33
N VAL A 285 -2.93 -7.11 14.58
CA VAL A 285 -4.22 -6.98 15.29
C VAL A 285 -4.79 -5.57 15.09
N TYR A 286 -6.09 -5.50 14.82
CA TYR A 286 -6.82 -4.26 14.60
C TYR A 286 -8.13 -4.25 15.37
N ASP A 287 -8.66 -3.05 15.63
CA ASP A 287 -10.03 -2.86 16.08
C ASP A 287 -11.05 -2.98 14.94
N GLN A 288 -12.33 -2.81 15.24
CA GLN A 288 -13.41 -2.84 14.25
C GLN A 288 -13.27 -1.77 13.16
N GLY A 289 -12.61 -0.65 13.47
CA GLY A 289 -12.29 0.42 12.52
C GLY A 289 -11.09 0.12 11.64
N GLY A 290 -10.32 -0.93 11.94
CA GLY A 290 -9.08 -1.28 11.25
C GLY A 290 -7.86 -0.51 11.77
N TRP A 291 -7.90 -0.04 13.02
CA TRP A 291 -6.80 0.66 13.67
C TRP A 291 -6.08 -0.25 14.65
N VAL A 292 -4.76 -0.10 14.76
CA VAL A 292 -3.99 -0.80 15.80
C VAL A 292 -4.24 -0.14 17.15
N ASN A 293 -4.25 -0.97 18.21
CA ASN A 293 -4.35 -0.55 19.59
C ASN A 293 -3.43 -1.45 20.46
N GLY A 294 -3.03 -0.95 21.61
CA GLY A 294 -2.10 -1.64 22.49
C GLY A 294 -0.64 -1.41 22.10
N GLU A 295 0.25 -2.14 22.74
CA GLU A 295 1.69 -2.05 22.53
C GLU A 295 2.21 -3.19 21.64
N LYS A 296 1.67 -4.39 21.82
CA LYS A 296 2.04 -5.60 21.07
C LYS A 296 0.93 -5.97 20.08
N PHE A 297 0.88 -5.31 18.96
CA PHE A 297 -0.17 -5.49 17.93
C PHE A 297 0.32 -6.15 16.65
N ASN A 298 1.64 -6.33 16.49
CA ASN A 298 2.24 -6.91 15.27
C ASN A 298 3.34 -7.91 15.64
N ILE A 299 3.40 -8.99 14.85
CA ILE A 299 4.47 -9.99 14.90
C ILE A 299 4.69 -10.53 13.48
N ASN A 300 5.93 -10.89 13.14
CA ASN A 300 6.24 -11.58 11.89
C ASN A 300 7.27 -12.70 12.09
N SER A 301 7.44 -13.55 11.07
CA SER A 301 8.27 -14.75 11.14
C SER A 301 9.75 -14.48 11.42
N SER A 302 10.26 -13.25 11.21
CA SER A 302 11.67 -12.91 11.46
C SER A 302 12.00 -12.72 12.94
N PHE A 303 11.02 -12.45 13.80
CA PHE A 303 11.23 -12.31 15.23
C PHE A 303 10.26 -13.12 16.11
N ALA A 304 9.27 -13.80 15.51
CA ALA A 304 8.47 -14.79 16.20
C ALA A 304 9.34 -15.98 16.65
N LYS A 305 8.98 -16.60 17.78
CA LYS A 305 9.71 -17.71 18.39
C LYS A 305 8.96 -19.02 18.14
N PRO A 306 9.55 -20.00 17.42
CA PRO A 306 8.95 -21.31 17.26
C PRO A 306 9.05 -22.12 18.58
N ASN A 307 8.11 -23.05 18.75
CA ASN A 307 8.17 -24.06 19.80
C ASN A 307 9.15 -25.19 19.43
N LYS A 308 9.27 -26.23 20.27
CA LYS A 308 10.17 -27.38 20.05
C LYS A 308 9.85 -28.17 18.77
N ASN A 309 8.62 -28.08 18.26
CA ASN A 309 8.16 -28.76 17.05
C ASN A 309 8.31 -27.89 15.78
N GLY A 310 8.91 -26.70 15.89
CA GLY A 310 9.01 -25.74 14.79
C GLY A 310 7.73 -24.96 14.51
N GLU A 311 6.73 -25.02 15.41
CA GLU A 311 5.45 -24.35 15.22
C GLU A 311 5.48 -22.98 15.89
N TYR A 312 4.85 -21.99 15.28
CA TYR A 312 4.66 -20.67 15.87
C TYR A 312 3.28 -20.58 16.52
N VAL A 313 3.22 -20.71 17.84
CA VAL A 313 1.99 -20.48 18.59
C VAL A 313 1.88 -18.99 18.88
N ILE A 314 0.90 -18.33 18.24
CA ILE A 314 0.59 -16.92 18.48
C ILE A 314 -0.49 -16.84 19.55
N ASN A 315 -0.21 -16.08 20.59
CA ASN A 315 -1.09 -15.93 21.75
C ASN A 315 -1.77 -14.56 21.72
N PHE A 316 -3.08 -14.55 21.65
CA PHE A 316 -3.90 -13.34 21.62
C PHE A 316 -4.59 -13.15 22.98
N GLY A 317 -4.26 -12.05 23.66
CA GLY A 317 -4.77 -11.79 25.01
C GLY A 317 -4.21 -12.74 26.09
N GLY A 318 -4.77 -12.67 27.31
CA GLY A 318 -4.33 -13.50 28.44
C GLY A 318 -2.99 -13.07 29.04
N ASP A 319 -2.08 -14.03 29.32
CA ASP A 319 -0.79 -13.74 29.95
C ASP A 319 0.18 -13.05 28.98
N LYS A 320 0.59 -11.83 29.29
CA LYS A 320 1.52 -11.02 28.48
C LYS A 320 2.97 -11.53 28.45
N ASN A 321 3.31 -12.49 29.31
CA ASN A 321 4.68 -13.03 29.42
C ASN A 321 4.92 -14.23 28.50
N VAL A 322 3.89 -14.78 27.89
CA VAL A 322 4.06 -15.90 26.95
C VAL A 322 4.71 -15.45 25.65
N ALA A 323 5.39 -16.39 24.98
CA ALA A 323 6.02 -16.11 23.70
C ALA A 323 4.96 -15.73 22.65
N ASN A 324 5.32 -14.88 21.70
CA ASN A 324 4.48 -14.45 20.56
C ASN A 324 3.12 -13.88 21.01
N TYR A 325 3.10 -13.15 22.12
CA TYR A 325 1.91 -12.51 22.64
C TYR A 325 1.52 -11.28 21.83
N LEU A 326 0.21 -11.12 21.59
CA LEU A 326 -0.40 -9.93 20.98
C LEU A 326 -1.56 -9.42 21.85
N ASP A 327 -1.65 -8.09 21.96
CA ASP A 327 -2.74 -7.44 22.71
C ASP A 327 -4.07 -7.62 21.97
N THR A 328 -5.14 -7.88 22.77
CA THR A 328 -6.54 -7.93 22.30
C THR A 328 -7.42 -6.97 23.09
N PHE A 329 -8.57 -6.67 22.54
CA PHE A 329 -9.57 -5.77 23.12
C PHE A 329 -10.94 -6.09 22.51
N GLU A 330 -12.00 -5.47 23.00
CA GLU A 330 -13.35 -5.72 22.48
C GLU A 330 -13.43 -5.39 20.97
N GLY A 331 -13.97 -6.33 20.19
CA GLY A 331 -14.13 -6.19 18.74
C GLY A 331 -12.85 -6.31 17.94
N TRP A 332 -11.78 -6.86 18.53
CA TRP A 332 -10.54 -7.09 17.80
C TRP A 332 -10.72 -8.04 16.61
N ASN A 333 -9.85 -7.89 15.67
CA ASN A 333 -9.70 -8.77 14.51
C ASN A 333 -8.23 -8.71 14.04
N PHE A 334 -7.82 -9.63 13.18
CA PHE A 334 -6.46 -9.61 12.68
C PHE A 334 -6.35 -10.08 11.24
N ILE A 335 -5.23 -9.73 10.63
CA ILE A 335 -4.85 -10.20 9.30
C ILE A 335 -3.58 -11.02 9.44
N LEU A 336 -3.60 -12.24 8.89
CA LEU A 336 -2.41 -12.99 8.55
C LEU A 336 -1.98 -12.54 7.15
N ARG A 337 -0.82 -11.88 7.04
CA ARG A 337 -0.23 -11.51 5.76
C ARG A 337 0.82 -12.56 5.38
N MET A 338 0.70 -13.10 4.18
CA MET A 338 1.65 -14.07 3.63
C MET A 338 2.27 -13.44 2.39
N TYR A 339 3.58 -13.17 2.45
CA TYR A 339 4.31 -12.52 1.36
C TYR A 339 5.01 -13.57 0.50
N GLN A 340 4.81 -13.48 -0.83
CA GLN A 340 5.21 -14.47 -1.81
C GLN A 340 4.70 -15.89 -1.46
N PRO A 341 3.36 -16.05 -1.36
CA PRO A 341 2.80 -17.37 -1.07
C PRO A 341 3.12 -18.35 -2.18
N THR A 342 3.43 -19.60 -1.77
CA THR A 342 3.73 -20.69 -2.71
C THR A 342 2.46 -21.41 -3.17
N GLU A 343 2.60 -22.33 -4.12
CA GLU A 343 1.50 -23.11 -4.70
C GLU A 343 0.66 -23.83 -3.64
N ALA A 344 1.28 -24.28 -2.54
CA ALA A 344 0.59 -24.99 -1.46
C ALA A 344 -0.54 -24.17 -0.77
N TYR A 345 -0.49 -22.84 -0.87
CA TYR A 345 -1.60 -21.99 -0.45
C TYR A 345 -2.74 -22.03 -1.47
N PHE A 346 -2.44 -22.03 -2.76
CA PHE A 346 -3.44 -21.90 -3.84
C PHE A 346 -4.15 -23.22 -4.16
N ASP A 347 -3.43 -24.34 -4.10
CA ASP A 347 -3.97 -25.67 -4.34
C ASP A 347 -4.69 -26.29 -3.12
N GLY A 348 -4.59 -25.60 -1.94
CA GLY A 348 -5.23 -26.00 -0.70
C GLY A 348 -4.56 -27.17 0.02
N SER A 349 -3.34 -27.57 -0.38
CA SER A 349 -2.53 -28.55 0.36
C SER A 349 -2.11 -28.03 1.72
N TRP A 350 -1.90 -26.73 1.85
CA TRP A 350 -1.82 -26.03 3.12
C TRP A 350 -3.13 -25.28 3.39
N LYS A 351 -3.68 -25.50 4.56
CA LYS A 351 -4.92 -24.82 4.98
C LYS A 351 -4.60 -23.74 5.99
N VAL A 352 -5.25 -22.59 5.83
CA VAL A 352 -5.23 -21.51 6.85
C VAL A 352 -5.71 -22.12 8.17
N PRO A 353 -4.90 -22.08 9.24
CA PRO A 353 -5.27 -22.70 10.51
C PRO A 353 -6.46 -21.99 11.16
N GLU A 354 -7.21 -22.74 11.94
CA GLU A 354 -8.32 -22.20 12.71
C GLU A 354 -7.82 -21.50 13.99
N LEU A 355 -8.49 -20.41 14.35
CA LEU A 355 -8.29 -19.76 15.63
C LEU A 355 -8.98 -20.56 16.73
N VAL A 356 -8.23 -20.96 17.74
CA VAL A 356 -8.77 -21.63 18.94
C VAL A 356 -9.02 -20.56 20.00
N GLN A 357 -10.28 -20.39 20.43
CA GLN A 357 -10.69 -19.49 21.51
C GLN A 357 -11.11 -20.29 22.75
N GLU A 358 -10.75 -19.78 23.94
CA GLU A 358 -11.19 -20.31 25.22
C GLU A 358 -12.66 -20.00 25.54
#